data_5353946c271405bea68ac333b3396e11
#
_entry.id   5353946c271405bea68ac333b3396e11
#
_cell.length_a   1.000
_cell.length_b   1.000
_cell.length_c   1.000
_cell.angle_alpha   90.00
_cell.angle_beta   90.00
_cell.angle_gamma   90.00
#
_symmetry.space_group_name_H-M   'P 1'
#
loop_
_entity.id
_entity.type
_entity.pdbx_description
1 polymer ?
#
loop_
_entity_poly.entity_id
_entity_poly.type
_entity_poly.pdbx_seq_one_letter_code
_entity_poly.pdbx_strand_id
1 'polypeptide(L)'
;MNRRMLIAQAIRHLQKSDPVMGRLIEQVGPFTLRLERDRFHLLVRSIISQQISTNVARTIRDRLERLLAPDAVSPTSLIRLSEQELRSVGLSKQKATYLSDLARKAADGTIRLRQIGRLDDERVIRTLTQVKGIGRWTAQMFLIFSLGRLDVFPHDDLGVRVAMRDLYGLGDLPDKKTSLAVAAPWRPYASVASWYCWRSLDLKRRAETYAAGYPS
;
A
#
# COMPACT_ATOMS: atom_id res chain seq x y z
N MET A 1 -22.24 -6.35 -8.68
CA MET A 1 -22.49 -5.18 -7.80
C MET A 1 -21.44 -4.11 -8.08
N ASN A 2 -21.85 -2.84 -8.27
CA ASN A 2 -20.92 -1.75 -8.59
C ASN A 2 -20.04 -1.43 -7.35
N ARG A 3 -18.73 -1.14 -7.57
CA ARG A 3 -17.76 -0.80 -6.50
C ARG A 3 -18.28 0.32 -5.57
N ARG A 4 -18.98 1.32 -6.13
CA ARG A 4 -19.57 2.43 -5.35
C ARG A 4 -20.59 1.91 -4.32
N MET A 5 -21.42 0.96 -4.71
CA MET A 5 -22.40 0.35 -3.78
C MET A 5 -21.72 -0.48 -2.69
N LEU A 6 -20.66 -1.22 -3.04
CA LEU A 6 -19.86 -1.98 -2.07
C LEU A 6 -19.19 -1.07 -1.03
N ILE A 7 -18.64 0.06 -1.45
CA ILE A 7 -18.04 1.04 -0.53
C ILE A 7 -19.11 1.65 0.38
N ALA A 8 -20.27 2.02 -0.17
CA ALA A 8 -21.37 2.54 0.67
C ALA A 8 -21.84 1.51 1.71
N GLN A 9 -21.89 0.22 1.34
CA GLN A 9 -22.19 -0.85 2.27
C GLN A 9 -21.12 -1.01 3.34
N ALA A 10 -19.83 -0.95 2.96
CA ALA A 10 -18.72 -1.00 3.88
C ALA A 10 -18.76 0.13 4.92
N ILE A 11 -19.02 1.36 4.47
CA ILE A 11 -19.12 2.52 5.36
C ILE A 11 -20.27 2.33 6.37
N ARG A 12 -21.47 1.95 5.91
CA ARG A 12 -22.59 1.68 6.83
C ARG A 12 -22.29 0.57 7.82
N HIS A 13 -21.62 -0.49 7.38
CA HIS A 13 -21.22 -1.59 8.26
C HIS A 13 -20.27 -1.07 9.34
N LEU A 14 -19.18 -0.38 8.96
CA LEU A 14 -18.18 0.13 9.89
C LEU A 14 -18.78 1.13 10.91
N GLN A 15 -19.66 2.02 10.47
CA GLN A 15 -20.36 2.95 11.37
C GLN A 15 -21.27 2.24 12.39
N LYS A 16 -21.87 1.12 12.00
CA LYS A 16 -22.76 0.33 12.87
C LYS A 16 -21.99 -0.57 13.83
N SER A 17 -20.90 -1.22 13.34
CA SER A 17 -20.19 -2.26 14.10
C SER A 17 -19.11 -1.70 15.03
N ASP A 18 -18.66 -0.46 14.80
CA ASP A 18 -17.56 0.15 15.55
C ASP A 18 -17.80 1.66 15.73
N PRO A 19 -18.23 2.12 16.93
CA PRO A 19 -18.49 3.53 17.20
C PRO A 19 -17.26 4.44 17.06
N VAL A 20 -16.04 3.93 17.30
CA VAL A 20 -14.79 4.68 17.11
C VAL A 20 -14.57 4.92 15.61
N MET A 21 -14.70 3.88 14.81
CA MET A 21 -14.61 3.96 13.36
C MET A 21 -15.73 4.84 12.78
N GLY A 22 -16.93 4.79 13.34
CA GLY A 22 -18.05 5.66 12.94
C GLY A 22 -17.69 7.13 13.04
N ARG A 23 -17.20 7.58 14.21
CA ARG A 23 -16.72 8.95 14.42
C ARG A 23 -15.59 9.34 13.49
N LEU A 24 -14.64 8.42 13.26
CA LEU A 24 -13.54 8.67 12.34
C LEU A 24 -14.02 8.87 10.90
N ILE A 25 -14.98 8.08 10.44
CA ILE A 25 -15.57 8.21 9.10
C ILE A 25 -16.22 9.60 8.93
N GLU A 26 -16.94 10.08 9.93
CA GLU A 26 -17.53 11.43 9.92
C GLU A 26 -16.47 12.53 9.83
N GLN A 27 -15.38 12.42 10.58
CA GLN A 27 -14.28 13.39 10.59
C GLN A 27 -13.48 13.41 9.27
N VAL A 28 -13.19 12.24 8.71
CA VAL A 28 -12.39 12.10 7.47
C VAL A 28 -13.23 12.40 6.22
N GLY A 29 -14.52 12.10 6.27
CA GLY A 29 -15.42 12.22 5.13
C GLY A 29 -15.35 11.04 4.15
N PRO A 30 -15.64 11.27 2.85
CA PRO A 30 -15.84 10.19 1.88
C PRO A 30 -14.57 9.37 1.61
N PHE A 31 -14.78 8.08 1.38
CA PHE A 31 -13.73 7.15 0.95
C PHE A 31 -13.29 7.44 -0.48
N THR A 32 -12.04 7.88 -0.67
CA THR A 32 -11.51 8.37 -1.94
C THR A 32 -10.36 7.53 -2.51
N LEU A 33 -10.17 6.29 -2.03
CA LEU A 33 -9.12 5.41 -2.54
C LEU A 33 -9.28 5.17 -4.05
N ARG A 34 -8.27 5.61 -4.81
CA ARG A 34 -8.12 5.30 -6.23
C ARG A 34 -7.23 4.08 -6.40
N LEU A 35 -7.68 3.13 -7.22
CA LEU A 35 -6.90 1.93 -7.51
C LEU A 35 -5.84 2.23 -8.56
N GLU A 36 -4.61 1.77 -8.27
CA GLU A 36 -3.55 1.72 -9.26
C GLU A 36 -3.78 0.53 -10.20
N ARG A 37 -3.99 0.81 -11.47
CA ARG A 37 -4.28 -0.22 -12.47
C ARG A 37 -3.02 -0.83 -13.06
N ASP A 38 -1.95 -0.05 -13.12
CA ASP A 38 -0.64 -0.58 -13.51
C ASP A 38 -0.01 -1.33 -12.34
N ARG A 39 -0.24 -2.63 -12.33
CA ARG A 39 0.18 -3.56 -11.29
C ARG A 39 1.70 -3.68 -11.18
N PHE A 40 2.38 -3.64 -12.32
CA PHE A 40 3.84 -3.72 -12.34
C PHE A 40 4.45 -2.44 -11.79
N HIS A 41 3.98 -1.29 -12.27
CA HIS A 41 4.43 0.01 -11.81
C HIS A 41 4.19 0.21 -10.29
N LEU A 42 3.06 -0.26 -9.75
CA LEU A 42 2.82 -0.24 -8.31
C LEU A 42 3.92 -0.98 -7.53
N LEU A 43 4.29 -2.18 -7.97
CA LEU A 43 5.34 -2.98 -7.30
C LEU A 43 6.72 -2.33 -7.44
N VAL A 44 7.05 -1.77 -8.59
CA VAL A 44 8.28 -0.98 -8.79
C VAL A 44 8.33 0.20 -7.81
N ARG A 45 7.24 0.98 -7.73
CA ARG A 45 7.13 2.09 -6.77
C ARG A 45 7.26 1.62 -5.32
N SER A 46 6.65 0.50 -4.98
CA SER A 46 6.73 -0.06 -3.63
C SER A 46 8.16 -0.42 -3.25
N ILE A 47 8.91 -1.07 -4.15
CA ILE A 47 10.32 -1.41 -3.91
C ILE A 47 11.17 -0.14 -3.78
N ILE A 48 11.00 0.83 -4.67
CA ILE A 48 11.76 2.09 -4.63
C ILE A 48 11.54 2.82 -3.31
N SER A 49 10.30 2.87 -2.83
CA SER A 49 9.91 3.67 -1.65
C SER A 49 10.31 3.05 -0.29
N GLN A 50 10.80 1.80 -0.26
CA GLN A 50 11.19 1.16 0.99
C GLN A 50 12.29 1.96 1.72
N GLN A 51 12.08 2.26 3.00
CA GLN A 51 13.07 2.87 3.90
C GLN A 51 13.66 4.23 3.45
N ILE A 52 12.95 4.98 2.61
CA ILE A 52 13.36 6.32 2.19
C ILE A 52 12.18 7.28 2.22
N SER A 53 12.45 8.58 2.23
CA SER A 53 11.40 9.60 2.19
C SER A 53 10.66 9.64 0.85
N THR A 54 9.43 10.13 0.87
CA THR A 54 8.60 10.28 -0.34
C THR A 54 9.27 11.12 -1.42
N ASN A 55 9.99 12.19 -1.03
CA ASN A 55 10.70 13.07 -1.97
C ASN A 55 11.85 12.35 -2.66
N VAL A 56 12.66 11.60 -1.91
CA VAL A 56 13.76 10.80 -2.47
C VAL A 56 13.21 9.71 -3.38
N ALA A 57 12.15 9.01 -2.96
CA ALA A 57 11.50 8.00 -3.79
C ALA A 57 10.98 8.58 -5.11
N ARG A 58 10.39 9.78 -5.08
CA ARG A 58 9.94 10.49 -6.29
C ARG A 58 11.10 10.79 -7.22
N THR A 59 12.19 11.37 -6.71
CA THR A 59 13.38 11.70 -7.50
C THR A 59 13.96 10.46 -8.20
N ILE A 60 14.05 9.32 -7.49
CA ILE A 60 14.55 8.06 -8.07
C ILE A 60 13.62 7.57 -9.19
N ARG A 61 12.30 7.62 -9.00
CA ARG A 61 11.33 7.25 -10.05
C ARG A 61 11.47 8.11 -11.28
N ASP A 62 11.52 9.43 -11.11
CA ASP A 62 11.65 10.38 -12.22
C ASP A 62 12.96 10.15 -13.01
N ARG A 63 14.04 9.75 -12.34
CA ARG A 63 15.31 9.39 -12.98
C ARG A 63 15.21 8.06 -13.73
N LEU A 64 14.53 7.05 -13.13
CA LEU A 64 14.31 5.76 -13.77
C LEU A 64 13.46 5.90 -15.04
N GLU A 65 12.39 6.68 -14.99
CA GLU A 65 11.55 6.98 -16.15
C GLU A 65 12.33 7.69 -17.25
N ARG A 66 13.18 8.66 -16.91
CA ARG A 66 14.07 9.33 -17.87
C ARG A 66 15.11 8.40 -18.48
N LEU A 67 15.68 7.50 -17.69
CA LEU A 67 16.64 6.50 -18.18
C LEU A 67 16.01 5.54 -19.20
N LEU A 68 14.74 5.19 -19.00
CA LEU A 68 14.00 4.29 -19.87
C LEU A 68 13.40 4.97 -21.11
N ALA A 69 13.30 6.30 -21.13
CA ALA A 69 12.66 7.02 -22.23
C ALA A 69 13.27 6.69 -23.60
N PRO A 70 12.44 6.51 -24.65
CA PRO A 70 11.01 6.75 -24.71
C PRO A 70 10.12 5.59 -24.19
N ASP A 71 10.71 4.49 -23.74
CA ASP A 71 9.97 3.33 -23.22
C ASP A 71 9.35 3.64 -21.86
N ALA A 72 8.16 3.08 -21.61
CA ALA A 72 7.55 3.10 -20.29
C ALA A 72 8.22 2.08 -19.34
N VAL A 73 8.05 2.29 -18.02
CA VAL A 73 8.46 1.32 -16.99
C VAL A 73 7.64 0.04 -17.14
N SER A 74 8.28 -1.02 -17.61
CA SER A 74 7.66 -2.32 -17.89
C SER A 74 8.63 -3.46 -17.56
N PRO A 75 8.16 -4.72 -17.45
CA PRO A 75 9.06 -5.86 -17.29
C PRO A 75 10.13 -5.92 -18.38
N THR A 76 9.74 -5.68 -19.63
CA THR A 76 10.63 -5.75 -20.79
C THR A 76 11.63 -4.62 -20.88
N SER A 77 11.27 -3.41 -20.44
CA SER A 77 12.23 -2.30 -20.40
C SER A 77 13.22 -2.44 -19.24
N LEU A 78 12.74 -2.82 -18.04
CA LEU A 78 13.59 -2.97 -16.87
C LEU A 78 14.58 -4.13 -16.96
N ILE A 79 14.21 -5.26 -17.61
CA ILE A 79 15.11 -6.41 -17.72
C ILE A 79 16.35 -6.13 -18.58
N ARG A 80 16.30 -5.11 -19.44
CA ARG A 80 17.42 -4.65 -20.27
C ARG A 80 18.46 -3.84 -19.51
N LEU A 81 18.08 -3.28 -18.34
CA LEU A 81 18.98 -2.47 -17.55
C LEU A 81 19.93 -3.35 -16.72
N SER A 82 21.21 -3.01 -16.76
CA SER A 82 22.22 -3.55 -15.88
C SER A 82 22.03 -3.08 -14.43
N GLU A 83 22.63 -3.78 -13.47
CA GLU A 83 22.66 -3.34 -12.08
C GLU A 83 23.27 -1.94 -11.95
N GLN A 84 24.31 -1.66 -12.75
CA GLN A 84 25.00 -0.37 -12.71
C GLN A 84 24.09 0.78 -13.17
N GLU A 85 23.30 0.59 -14.23
CA GLU A 85 22.32 1.56 -14.70
C GLU A 85 21.19 1.78 -13.67
N LEU A 86 20.68 0.71 -13.08
CA LEU A 86 19.69 0.83 -11.99
C LEU A 86 20.26 1.58 -10.78
N ARG A 87 21.55 1.40 -10.46
CA ARG A 87 22.19 2.14 -9.37
C ARG A 87 22.44 3.61 -9.71
N SER A 88 22.70 3.94 -10.97
CA SER A 88 22.96 5.32 -11.41
C SER A 88 21.77 6.25 -11.19
N VAL A 89 20.53 5.72 -11.15
CA VAL A 89 19.34 6.52 -10.83
C VAL A 89 19.16 6.78 -9.32
N GLY A 90 20.01 6.21 -8.47
CA GLY A 90 20.01 6.39 -7.01
C GLY A 90 19.46 5.18 -6.23
N LEU A 91 19.33 4.02 -6.86
CA LEU A 91 18.94 2.79 -6.17
C LEU A 91 20.14 2.21 -5.40
N SER A 92 19.87 1.66 -4.21
CA SER A 92 20.83 0.81 -3.52
C SER A 92 21.05 -0.49 -4.32
N LYS A 93 22.19 -1.16 -4.13
CA LYS A 93 22.46 -2.47 -4.73
C LYS A 93 21.31 -3.46 -4.49
N GLN A 94 20.82 -3.49 -3.26
CA GLN A 94 19.70 -4.36 -2.87
C GLN A 94 18.42 -4.08 -3.66
N LYS A 95 18.02 -2.80 -3.80
CA LYS A 95 16.83 -2.42 -4.56
C LYS A 95 16.99 -2.66 -6.05
N ALA A 96 18.19 -2.45 -6.62
CA ALA A 96 18.49 -2.80 -8.00
C ALA A 96 18.27 -4.30 -8.23
N THR A 97 18.81 -5.16 -7.35
CA THR A 97 18.56 -6.61 -7.39
C THR A 97 17.08 -6.96 -7.30
N TYR A 98 16.30 -6.27 -6.45
CA TYR A 98 14.86 -6.52 -6.29
C TYR A 98 14.07 -6.14 -7.54
N LEU A 99 14.38 -5.01 -8.17
CA LEU A 99 13.74 -4.60 -9.42
C LEU A 99 14.09 -5.53 -10.58
N SER A 100 15.33 -5.97 -10.69
CA SER A 100 15.75 -6.97 -11.69
C SER A 100 15.04 -8.31 -11.50
N ASP A 101 14.88 -8.78 -10.24
CA ASP A 101 14.15 -10.02 -9.95
C ASP A 101 12.65 -9.90 -10.28
N LEU A 102 12.03 -8.76 -9.93
CA LEU A 102 10.64 -8.45 -10.28
C LEU A 102 10.44 -8.44 -11.81
N ALA A 103 11.32 -7.73 -12.53
CA ALA A 103 11.25 -7.62 -13.99
C ALA A 103 11.37 -8.99 -14.67
N ARG A 104 12.37 -9.78 -14.27
CA ARG A 104 12.59 -11.15 -14.79
C ARG A 104 11.37 -12.02 -14.56
N LYS A 105 10.87 -12.14 -13.33
CA LYS A 105 9.73 -12.99 -12.98
C LYS A 105 8.41 -12.55 -13.62
N ALA A 106 8.27 -11.26 -13.91
CA ALA A 106 7.11 -10.76 -14.64
C ALA A 106 7.23 -11.04 -16.15
N ALA A 107 8.45 -10.97 -16.71
CA ALA A 107 8.70 -11.21 -18.13
C ALA A 107 8.63 -12.71 -18.49
N ASP A 108 9.18 -13.59 -17.65
CA ASP A 108 9.16 -15.06 -17.86
C ASP A 108 7.83 -15.71 -17.49
N GLY A 109 6.88 -14.96 -16.94
CA GLY A 109 5.55 -15.45 -16.57
C GLY A 109 5.48 -16.20 -15.24
N THR A 110 6.57 -16.24 -14.45
CA THR A 110 6.56 -16.77 -13.08
C THR A 110 5.52 -16.03 -12.23
N ILE A 111 5.41 -14.70 -12.38
CA ILE A 111 4.34 -13.89 -11.81
C ILE A 111 3.47 -13.30 -12.94
N ARG A 112 2.23 -13.79 -13.05
CA ARG A 112 1.28 -13.34 -14.08
C ARG A 112 0.41 -12.21 -13.57
N LEU A 113 0.95 -10.98 -13.51
CA LEU A 113 0.26 -9.83 -12.92
C LEU A 113 -1.11 -9.53 -13.56
N ARG A 114 -1.29 -9.78 -14.87
CA ARG A 114 -2.58 -9.58 -15.55
C ARG A 114 -3.67 -10.51 -15.01
N GLN A 115 -3.31 -11.72 -14.59
CA GLN A 115 -4.24 -12.76 -14.13
C GLN A 115 -4.32 -12.85 -12.59
N ILE A 116 -3.41 -12.22 -11.87
CA ILE A 116 -3.25 -12.36 -10.42
C ILE A 116 -4.53 -11.98 -9.64
N GLY A 117 -5.35 -11.09 -10.18
CA GLY A 117 -6.63 -10.70 -9.58
C GLY A 117 -7.69 -11.81 -9.53
N ARG A 118 -7.48 -12.94 -10.24
CA ARG A 118 -8.35 -14.12 -10.20
C ARG A 118 -8.06 -15.06 -9.02
N LEU A 119 -6.90 -14.87 -8.38
CA LEU A 119 -6.47 -15.66 -7.25
C LEU A 119 -7.12 -15.17 -5.96
N ASP A 120 -7.23 -16.05 -4.96
CA ASP A 120 -7.53 -15.66 -3.59
C ASP A 120 -6.36 -14.88 -2.97
N ASP A 121 -6.63 -14.18 -1.86
CA ASP A 121 -5.67 -13.25 -1.27
C ASP A 121 -4.37 -13.94 -0.82
N GLU A 122 -4.46 -15.13 -0.24
CA GLU A 122 -3.28 -15.87 0.20
C GLU A 122 -2.44 -16.39 -0.98
N ARG A 123 -3.08 -16.77 -2.08
CA ARG A 123 -2.36 -17.12 -3.32
C ARG A 123 -1.69 -15.89 -3.94
N VAL A 124 -2.34 -14.71 -3.93
CA VAL A 124 -1.70 -13.47 -4.36
C VAL A 124 -0.46 -13.18 -3.51
N ILE A 125 -0.58 -13.27 -2.18
CA ILE A 125 0.54 -13.05 -1.26
C ILE A 125 1.68 -14.04 -1.57
N ARG A 126 1.39 -15.35 -1.63
CA ARG A 126 2.41 -16.36 -1.97
C ARG A 126 3.07 -16.11 -3.32
N THR A 127 2.33 -15.67 -4.33
CA THR A 127 2.86 -15.36 -5.65
C THR A 127 3.81 -14.16 -5.61
N LEU A 128 3.40 -13.06 -4.96
CA LEU A 128 4.19 -11.84 -4.92
C LEU A 128 5.42 -11.97 -4.01
N THR A 129 5.34 -12.72 -2.92
CA THR A 129 6.48 -12.92 -2.00
C THR A 129 7.59 -13.80 -2.57
N GLN A 130 7.40 -14.42 -3.74
CA GLN A 130 8.49 -15.04 -4.49
C GLN A 130 9.49 -14.02 -5.03
N VAL A 131 9.08 -12.75 -5.18
CA VAL A 131 9.95 -11.66 -5.64
C VAL A 131 10.80 -11.18 -4.47
N LYS A 132 12.12 -11.11 -4.68
CA LYS A 132 13.04 -10.56 -3.68
C LYS A 132 12.63 -9.15 -3.27
N GLY A 133 12.58 -8.90 -1.96
CA GLY A 133 12.19 -7.59 -1.41
C GLY A 133 10.68 -7.32 -1.34
N ILE A 134 9.84 -8.24 -1.81
CA ILE A 134 8.39 -8.16 -1.60
C ILE A 134 7.99 -9.09 -0.44
N GLY A 135 7.71 -8.50 0.71
CA GLY A 135 7.17 -9.20 1.87
C GLY A 135 5.63 -9.24 1.89
N ARG A 136 5.08 -9.91 2.91
CA ARG A 136 3.63 -10.01 3.13
C ARG A 136 2.95 -8.64 3.17
N TRP A 137 3.53 -7.68 3.89
CA TRP A 137 2.99 -6.33 3.97
C TRP A 137 2.87 -5.65 2.60
N THR A 138 3.92 -5.73 1.75
CA THR A 138 3.88 -5.16 0.39
C THR A 138 2.81 -5.86 -0.46
N ALA A 139 2.66 -7.18 -0.33
CA ALA A 139 1.61 -7.92 -1.03
C ALA A 139 0.21 -7.54 -0.53
N GLN A 140 0.02 -7.25 0.76
CA GLN A 140 -1.25 -6.72 1.29
C GLN A 140 -1.55 -5.32 0.75
N MET A 141 -0.54 -4.44 0.63
CA MET A 141 -0.71 -3.14 -0.02
C MET A 141 -1.14 -3.30 -1.48
N PHE A 142 -0.57 -4.26 -2.20
CA PHE A 142 -1.00 -4.59 -3.56
C PHE A 142 -2.47 -5.06 -3.62
N LEU A 143 -2.91 -5.92 -2.70
CA LEU A 143 -4.31 -6.35 -2.60
C LEU A 143 -5.26 -5.16 -2.41
N ILE A 144 -4.90 -4.23 -1.52
CA ILE A 144 -5.72 -3.06 -1.20
C ILE A 144 -5.69 -2.03 -2.34
N PHE A 145 -4.50 -1.60 -2.76
CA PHE A 145 -4.31 -0.45 -3.64
C PHE A 145 -4.39 -0.77 -5.14
N SER A 146 -4.18 -2.04 -5.54
CA SER A 146 -4.30 -2.44 -6.94
C SER A 146 -5.52 -3.31 -7.21
N LEU A 147 -5.73 -4.36 -6.42
CA LEU A 147 -6.86 -5.27 -6.64
C LEU A 147 -8.16 -4.77 -6.01
N GLY A 148 -8.11 -3.82 -5.09
CA GLY A 148 -9.27 -3.24 -4.43
C GLY A 148 -10.02 -4.22 -3.52
N ARG A 149 -9.28 -5.20 -2.95
CA ARG A 149 -9.82 -6.14 -1.97
C ARG A 149 -10.31 -5.39 -0.75
N LEU A 150 -11.49 -5.71 -0.26
CA LEU A 150 -12.14 -4.93 0.80
C LEU A 150 -11.84 -5.45 2.21
N ASP A 151 -11.37 -6.68 2.35
CA ASP A 151 -11.18 -7.34 3.66
C ASP A 151 -9.74 -7.82 3.89
N VAL A 152 -8.77 -6.98 3.57
CA VAL A 152 -7.35 -7.20 3.91
C VAL A 152 -7.00 -6.36 5.13
N PHE A 153 -6.52 -7.00 6.19
CA PHE A 153 -6.05 -6.33 7.40
C PHE A 153 -4.52 -6.41 7.52
N PRO A 154 -3.80 -5.30 7.28
CA PRO A 154 -2.34 -5.26 7.40
C PRO A 154 -1.93 -5.03 8.87
N HIS A 155 -2.05 -6.07 9.70
CA HIS A 155 -1.82 -5.99 11.15
C HIS A 155 -0.39 -5.57 11.54
N ASP A 156 0.59 -5.73 10.63
CA ASP A 156 1.98 -5.30 10.84
C ASP A 156 2.25 -3.86 10.33
N ASP A 157 1.26 -3.20 9.74
CA ASP A 157 1.41 -1.82 9.26
C ASP A 157 1.53 -0.85 10.44
N LEU A 158 2.69 -0.17 10.50
CA LEU A 158 2.96 0.77 11.59
C LEU A 158 1.93 1.91 11.65
N GLY A 159 1.52 2.44 10.50
CA GLY A 159 0.53 3.52 10.44
C GLY A 159 -0.82 3.06 11.00
N VAL A 160 -1.29 1.88 10.60
CA VAL A 160 -2.53 1.32 11.14
C VAL A 160 -2.42 1.10 12.65
N ARG A 161 -1.30 0.52 13.13
CA ARG A 161 -1.08 0.30 14.57
C ARG A 161 -1.01 1.59 15.39
N VAL A 162 -0.35 2.64 14.86
CA VAL A 162 -0.34 3.98 15.48
C VAL A 162 -1.74 4.56 15.54
N ALA A 163 -2.48 4.51 14.43
CA ALA A 163 -3.86 4.98 14.41
C ALA A 163 -4.75 4.21 15.40
N MET A 164 -4.60 2.88 15.48
CA MET A 164 -5.35 2.07 16.47
C MET A 164 -5.04 2.49 17.89
N ARG A 165 -3.74 2.66 18.24
CA ARG A 165 -3.36 3.15 19.57
C ARG A 165 -4.06 4.47 19.91
N ASP A 166 -3.98 5.43 19.00
CA ASP A 166 -4.49 6.78 19.22
C ASP A 166 -6.04 6.82 19.25
N LEU A 167 -6.71 6.10 18.37
CA LEU A 167 -8.17 6.09 18.23
C LEU A 167 -8.87 5.31 19.35
N TYR A 168 -8.28 4.21 19.79
CA TYR A 168 -8.87 3.32 20.80
C TYR A 168 -8.29 3.51 22.20
N GLY A 169 -7.44 4.53 22.40
CA GLY A 169 -6.86 4.86 23.70
C GLY A 169 -5.98 3.75 24.27
N LEU A 170 -5.24 3.03 23.42
CA LEU A 170 -4.33 2.01 23.86
C LEU A 170 -3.04 2.64 24.41
N GLY A 171 -2.50 2.12 25.51
CA GLY A 171 -1.26 2.65 26.12
C GLY A 171 -0.07 2.55 25.19
N ASP A 172 0.08 1.39 24.53
CA ASP A 172 1.19 1.07 23.64
C ASP A 172 0.73 0.70 22.24
N LEU A 173 1.68 0.57 21.31
CA LEU A 173 1.41 0.03 19.97
C LEU A 173 0.85 -1.40 20.11
N PRO A 174 -0.37 -1.66 19.60
CA PRO A 174 -0.98 -2.97 19.75
C PRO A 174 -0.12 -4.05 19.06
N ASP A 175 0.03 -5.17 19.74
CA ASP A 175 0.59 -6.39 19.14
C ASP A 175 -0.39 -6.99 18.12
N LYS A 176 0.01 -8.09 17.49
CA LYS A 176 -0.84 -8.76 16.50
C LYS A 176 -2.18 -9.20 17.07
N LYS A 177 -2.18 -9.77 18.29
CA LYS A 177 -3.39 -10.30 18.95
C LYS A 177 -4.37 -9.16 19.23
N THR A 178 -3.88 -8.09 19.84
CA THR A 178 -4.66 -6.88 20.14
C THR A 178 -5.17 -6.21 18.86
N SER A 179 -4.32 -6.08 17.84
CA SER A 179 -4.72 -5.52 16.55
C SER A 179 -5.85 -6.32 15.89
N LEU A 180 -5.76 -7.64 15.91
CA LEU A 180 -6.81 -8.52 15.38
C LEU A 180 -8.12 -8.43 16.18
N ALA A 181 -8.04 -8.29 17.49
CA ALA A 181 -9.23 -8.13 18.35
C ALA A 181 -9.93 -6.80 18.06
N VAL A 182 -9.19 -5.68 17.99
CA VAL A 182 -9.76 -4.37 17.66
C VAL A 182 -10.34 -4.36 16.25
N ALA A 183 -9.70 -5.01 15.27
CA ALA A 183 -10.15 -5.05 13.89
C ALA A 183 -11.27 -6.09 13.62
N ALA A 184 -11.62 -6.94 14.58
CA ALA A 184 -12.65 -7.97 14.39
C ALA A 184 -14.00 -7.41 13.90
N PRO A 185 -14.53 -6.28 14.44
CA PRO A 185 -15.77 -5.68 13.97
C PRO A 185 -15.69 -5.07 12.56
N TRP A 186 -14.48 -4.83 12.02
CA TRP A 186 -14.30 -4.22 10.70
C TRP A 186 -14.61 -5.19 9.55
N ARG A 187 -14.58 -6.49 9.83
CA ARG A 187 -14.86 -7.48 8.78
C ARG A 187 -16.31 -7.44 8.34
N PRO A 188 -16.55 -7.61 7.02
CA PRO A 188 -15.59 -7.98 5.95
C PRO A 188 -15.03 -6.76 5.17
N TYR A 189 -14.73 -5.66 5.86
CA TYR A 189 -14.30 -4.41 5.24
C TYR A 189 -13.02 -3.83 5.87
N ALA A 190 -12.13 -4.70 6.35
CA ALA A 190 -10.92 -4.30 7.06
C ALA A 190 -9.99 -3.39 6.25
N SER A 191 -9.96 -3.51 4.90
CA SER A 191 -9.19 -2.60 4.05
C SER A 191 -9.74 -1.18 4.06
N VAL A 192 -11.07 -1.03 4.13
CA VAL A 192 -11.72 0.29 4.19
C VAL A 192 -11.41 0.94 5.53
N ALA A 193 -11.53 0.18 6.63
CA ALA A 193 -11.15 0.66 7.97
C ALA A 193 -9.68 1.05 8.05
N SER A 194 -8.77 0.24 7.51
CA SER A 194 -7.33 0.55 7.45
C SER A 194 -7.05 1.85 6.68
N TRP A 195 -7.79 2.10 5.59
CA TRP A 195 -7.68 3.35 4.86
C TRP A 195 -8.07 4.55 5.74
N TYR A 196 -9.15 4.46 6.51
CA TYR A 196 -9.54 5.50 7.46
C TYR A 196 -8.49 5.69 8.56
N CYS A 197 -7.88 4.62 9.05
CA CYS A 197 -6.75 4.70 9.99
C CYS A 197 -5.59 5.53 9.40
N TRP A 198 -5.20 5.30 8.15
CA TRP A 198 -4.17 6.14 7.52
C TRP A 198 -4.61 7.61 7.38
N ARG A 199 -5.88 7.86 7.06
CA ARG A 199 -6.40 9.24 6.95
C ARG A 199 -6.41 9.96 8.30
N SER A 200 -6.65 9.27 9.42
CA SER A 200 -6.56 9.89 10.76
C SER A 200 -5.16 10.44 11.03
N LEU A 201 -4.13 9.74 10.61
CA LEU A 201 -2.74 10.22 10.75
C LEU A 201 -2.45 11.44 9.87
N ASP A 202 -3.04 11.52 8.68
CA ASP A 202 -2.90 12.70 7.82
C ASP A 202 -3.61 13.91 8.43
N LEU A 203 -4.78 13.73 9.03
CA LEU A 203 -5.49 14.81 9.74
C LEU A 203 -4.67 15.31 10.93
N LYS A 204 -4.11 14.40 11.73
CA LYS A 204 -3.25 14.73 12.86
C LYS A 204 -2.04 15.56 12.44
N ARG A 205 -1.31 15.11 11.42
CA ARG A 205 -0.14 15.83 10.87
C ARG A 205 -0.51 17.24 10.39
N ARG A 206 -1.64 17.40 9.71
CA ARG A 206 -2.13 18.73 9.28
C ARG A 206 -2.40 19.63 10.47
N ALA A 207 -3.09 19.13 11.50
CA ALA A 207 -3.37 19.89 12.72
C ALA A 207 -2.08 20.33 13.42
N GLU A 208 -1.09 19.44 13.54
CA GLU A 208 0.22 19.75 14.10
C GLU A 208 0.99 20.81 13.27
N THR A 209 0.93 20.71 11.93
CA THR A 209 1.55 21.70 11.03
C THR A 209 0.90 23.07 11.18
N TYR A 210 -0.44 23.14 11.28
CA TYR A 210 -1.18 24.38 11.53
C TYR A 210 -0.83 24.99 12.90
N ALA A 211 -0.77 24.17 13.94
CA ALA A 211 -0.41 24.61 15.29
C ALA A 211 1.04 25.13 15.38
N ALA A 212 1.94 24.60 14.53
CA ALA A 212 3.33 25.06 14.43
C ALA A 212 3.54 26.31 13.53
N GLY A 213 2.44 26.91 12.99
CA GLY A 213 2.49 28.18 12.24
C GLY A 213 2.99 28.06 10.80
N TYR A 214 3.03 26.85 10.20
CA TYR A 214 3.35 26.67 8.79
C TYR A 214 2.07 26.60 7.95
N PRO A 215 1.85 27.52 6.99
CA PRO A 215 0.72 27.44 6.06
C PRO A 215 0.87 26.20 5.16
N SER A 216 -0.24 25.58 4.82
CA SER A 216 -0.39 24.41 3.95
C SER A 216 0.02 24.67 2.49
#